data_bb192f14befebd8b9713c023b319c8bb
#
_entry.id   bb192f14befebd8b9713c023b319c8bb
#
_cell.length_a   1.000
_cell.length_b   1.000
_cell.length_c   1.000
_cell.angle_alpha   90.00
_cell.angle_beta   90.00
_cell.angle_gamma   90.00
#
_symmetry.space_group_name_H-M   'P 1'
#
loop_
_entity.id
_entity.type
_entity.pdbx_description
1 polymer ?
#
loop_
_entity_poly.entity_id
_entity_poly.type
_entity_poly.pdbx_seq_one_letter_code
_entity_poly.pdbx_strand_id
1 'polypeptide(L)'
;MHIENYIAELQRHSIEYKCNVLLSNYCTYGTGGIGKIMVFPNNLEELKVCTDCEMPAVAIGFGSNLLFSDYGFDGVIVNTSKMNKIEIRGSLIIAQSGALLSKVSESAEYNCLSGLEFTEGIPATIGGAVCMNAGCFSKSISEYVSYVITNKRVYNNSDCDFGYRTSVFDGRNGEIIYSVGLVLKPSEIDIIEGKKERFKKLRKNSQPHGKSCGSVFLNDGYFAGKVIDSAGLKGYPIGGAMVSEKHANFIINSGKSSADIYKLIKYVKNKVYETQNIKLKEELRYIGRFDD
;
A
#
# COMPACT_ATOMS: atom_id res chain seq x y z
N MET A 1 14.92 -8.74 -22.37
CA MET A 1 16.32 -8.28 -22.03
C MET A 1 16.85 -9.19 -20.92
N HIS A 2 18.05 -9.80 -21.12
CA HIS A 2 18.68 -10.60 -20.06
C HIS A 2 19.01 -9.71 -18.85
N ILE A 3 18.95 -10.29 -17.64
CA ILE A 3 19.18 -9.53 -16.38
C ILE A 3 20.53 -8.79 -16.37
N GLU A 4 21.54 -9.36 -17.01
CA GLU A 4 22.89 -8.75 -17.10
C GLU A 4 22.85 -7.43 -17.88
N ASN A 5 22.12 -7.38 -19.00
CA ASN A 5 21.94 -6.16 -19.78
C ASN A 5 21.16 -5.10 -19.00
N TYR A 6 20.16 -5.51 -18.23
CA TYR A 6 19.42 -4.61 -17.36
C TYR A 6 20.30 -4.03 -16.25
N ILE A 7 21.13 -4.86 -15.62
CA ILE A 7 22.09 -4.39 -14.61
C ILE A 7 23.12 -3.41 -15.22
N ALA A 8 23.61 -3.70 -16.42
CA ALA A 8 24.53 -2.79 -17.11
C ALA A 8 23.88 -1.42 -17.39
N GLU A 9 22.57 -1.40 -17.72
CA GLU A 9 21.82 -0.17 -17.92
C GLU A 9 21.66 0.61 -16.61
N LEU A 10 21.32 -0.05 -15.50
CA LEU A 10 21.24 0.57 -14.18
C LEU A 10 22.60 1.19 -13.77
N GLN A 11 23.70 0.48 -14.01
CA GLN A 11 25.06 0.97 -13.73
C GLN A 11 25.43 2.19 -14.57
N ARG A 12 25.07 2.19 -15.88
CA ARG A 12 25.30 3.32 -16.77
C ARG A 12 24.62 4.61 -16.26
N HIS A 13 23.43 4.46 -15.68
CA HIS A 13 22.67 5.57 -15.10
C HIS A 13 22.95 5.80 -13.60
N SER A 14 23.92 5.08 -13.02
CA SER A 14 24.27 5.17 -11.59
C SER A 14 23.07 4.94 -10.64
N ILE A 15 22.13 4.09 -11.07
CA ILE A 15 20.93 3.75 -10.29
C ILE A 15 21.30 2.69 -9.24
N GLU A 16 20.93 2.94 -7.97
CA GLU A 16 21.12 1.94 -6.91
C GLU A 16 20.22 0.74 -7.13
N TYR A 17 20.81 -0.45 -7.01
CA TYR A 17 20.07 -1.71 -7.05
C TYR A 17 20.65 -2.74 -6.06
N LYS A 18 19.85 -3.73 -5.73
CA LYS A 18 20.25 -4.88 -4.91
C LYS A 18 19.72 -6.15 -5.55
N CYS A 19 20.57 -7.18 -5.67
CA CYS A 19 20.16 -8.49 -6.14
C CYS A 19 19.88 -9.42 -4.94
N ASN A 20 19.03 -10.43 -5.14
CA ASN A 20 18.69 -11.46 -4.16
C ASN A 20 18.22 -10.87 -2.81
N VAL A 21 17.24 -9.97 -2.87
CA VAL A 21 16.77 -9.21 -1.71
C VAL A 21 15.73 -10.00 -0.93
N LEU A 22 15.91 -10.12 0.39
CA LEU A 22 14.91 -10.74 1.27
C LEU A 22 13.68 -9.83 1.43
N LEU A 23 12.55 -10.24 0.81
CA LEU A 23 11.34 -9.43 0.69
C LEU A 23 10.58 -9.24 2.02
N SER A 24 10.79 -10.14 2.99
CA SER A 24 10.22 -9.98 4.33
C SER A 24 10.61 -8.68 5.03
N ASN A 25 11.72 -8.04 4.62
CA ASN A 25 12.16 -6.75 5.15
C ASN A 25 11.39 -5.56 4.55
N TYR A 26 10.58 -5.79 3.52
CA TYR A 26 9.93 -4.73 2.73
C TYR A 26 8.41 -4.80 2.74
N CYS A 27 7.82 -5.56 3.67
CA CYS A 27 6.38 -5.57 3.89
C CYS A 27 6.04 -5.65 5.38
N THR A 28 4.86 -5.15 5.74
CA THR A 28 4.41 -5.08 7.13
C THR A 28 4.05 -6.42 7.75
N TYR A 29 3.78 -7.44 6.94
CA TYR A 29 3.65 -8.83 7.42
C TYR A 29 4.97 -9.43 7.89
N GLY A 30 6.11 -8.96 7.35
CA GLY A 30 7.42 -9.52 7.66
C GLY A 30 7.61 -10.93 7.11
N THR A 31 6.98 -11.25 5.96
CA THR A 31 7.10 -12.52 5.24
C THR A 31 7.50 -12.30 3.79
N GLY A 32 8.00 -13.33 3.14
CA GLY A 32 8.38 -13.31 1.73
C GLY A 32 9.80 -13.80 1.51
N GLY A 33 10.01 -14.55 0.42
CA GLY A 33 11.26 -15.10 -0.02
C GLY A 33 12.18 -14.07 -0.69
N ILE A 34 13.00 -14.54 -1.62
CA ILE A 34 14.01 -13.72 -2.31
C ILE A 34 13.42 -13.06 -3.56
N GLY A 35 13.53 -11.73 -3.64
CA GLY A 35 13.31 -10.97 -4.86
C GLY A 35 14.57 -10.91 -5.71
N LYS A 36 14.44 -11.14 -7.01
CA LYS A 36 15.57 -11.23 -7.94
C LYS A 36 16.40 -9.94 -7.99
N ILE A 37 15.74 -8.81 -8.18
CA ILE A 37 16.39 -7.50 -8.20
C ILE A 37 15.45 -6.42 -7.65
N MET A 38 15.98 -5.54 -6.82
CA MET A 38 15.28 -4.35 -6.33
C MET A 38 16.07 -3.11 -6.74
N VAL A 39 15.38 -2.14 -7.31
CA VAL A 39 15.94 -0.88 -7.80
C VAL A 39 15.39 0.31 -7.02
N PHE A 40 16.20 1.36 -6.85
CA PHE A 40 15.88 2.51 -6.01
C PHE A 40 16.03 3.82 -6.80
N PRO A 41 15.09 4.16 -7.69
CA PRO A 41 15.14 5.41 -8.46
C PRO A 41 15.01 6.63 -7.54
N ASN A 42 15.74 7.70 -7.86
CA ASN A 42 15.70 8.98 -7.13
C ASN A 42 14.82 10.05 -7.82
N ASN A 43 14.57 9.89 -9.11
CA ASN A 43 13.87 10.87 -9.94
C ASN A 43 13.10 10.18 -11.07
N LEU A 44 12.38 10.98 -11.88
CA LEU A 44 11.53 10.49 -12.96
C LEU A 44 12.33 9.79 -14.06
N GLU A 45 13.49 10.31 -14.42
CA GLU A 45 14.30 9.72 -15.49
C GLU A 45 14.86 8.36 -15.07
N GLU A 46 15.37 8.25 -13.85
CA GLU A 46 15.78 6.96 -13.30
C GLU A 46 14.59 5.98 -13.19
N LEU A 47 13.39 6.45 -12.81
CA LEU A 47 12.19 5.62 -12.76
C LEU A 47 11.83 5.06 -14.14
N LYS A 48 11.96 5.85 -15.20
CA LYS A 48 11.75 5.40 -16.57
C LYS A 48 12.74 4.29 -16.94
N VAL A 49 14.04 4.48 -16.67
CA VAL A 49 15.07 3.45 -16.89
C VAL A 49 14.75 2.16 -16.10
N CYS A 50 14.35 2.29 -14.83
CA CYS A 50 13.99 1.14 -14.00
C CYS A 50 12.80 0.34 -14.54
N THR A 51 11.91 0.98 -15.30
CA THR A 51 10.70 0.36 -15.85
C THR A 51 10.82 -0.05 -17.31
N ASP A 52 11.91 0.30 -17.98
CA ASP A 52 12.21 -0.11 -19.35
C ASP A 52 12.87 -1.49 -19.38
N CYS A 53 12.09 -2.51 -19.01
CA CYS A 53 12.54 -3.89 -19.00
C CYS A 53 11.41 -4.85 -19.41
N GLU A 54 11.77 -6.01 -19.96
CA GLU A 54 10.83 -7.08 -20.35
C GLU A 54 10.43 -7.96 -19.14
N MET A 55 11.13 -7.85 -18.02
CA MET A 55 10.84 -8.63 -16.82
C MET A 55 9.56 -8.11 -16.14
N PRO A 56 8.80 -9.00 -15.49
CA PRO A 56 7.72 -8.55 -14.62
C PRO A 56 8.22 -7.52 -13.61
N ALA A 57 7.52 -6.37 -13.51
CA ALA A 57 7.91 -5.29 -12.61
C ALA A 57 6.78 -4.94 -11.66
N VAL A 58 7.11 -4.69 -10.39
CA VAL A 58 6.18 -4.25 -9.35
C VAL A 58 6.75 -3.10 -8.56
N ALA A 59 5.94 -2.05 -8.35
CA ALA A 59 6.33 -0.96 -7.46
C ALA A 59 5.95 -1.29 -6.01
N ILE A 60 6.85 -0.94 -5.09
CA ILE A 60 6.57 -1.00 -3.66
C ILE A 60 6.82 0.34 -3.00
N GLY A 61 5.88 0.73 -2.13
CA GLY A 61 6.04 1.82 -1.19
C GLY A 61 6.37 1.29 0.21
N PHE A 62 5.44 1.46 1.15
CA PHE A 62 5.60 0.98 2.53
C PHE A 62 5.42 -0.54 2.70
N GLY A 63 4.85 -1.22 1.70
CA GLY A 63 4.60 -2.67 1.76
C GLY A 63 3.45 -3.08 2.69
N SER A 64 2.51 -2.17 2.99
CA SER A 64 1.42 -2.39 3.95
C SER A 64 0.14 -2.97 3.36
N ASN A 65 0.10 -3.23 2.07
CA ASN A 65 -1.02 -3.91 1.39
C ASN A 65 -0.51 -5.05 0.49
N LEU A 66 0.63 -5.65 0.84
CA LEU A 66 1.28 -6.69 0.04
C LEU A 66 1.50 -7.96 0.87
N LEU A 67 1.31 -9.09 0.22
CA LEU A 67 1.77 -10.40 0.68
C LEU A 67 2.76 -10.95 -0.35
N PHE A 68 4.05 -10.99 0.01
CA PHE A 68 5.07 -11.61 -0.82
C PHE A 68 5.09 -13.12 -0.61
N SER A 69 5.20 -13.86 -1.70
CA SER A 69 5.36 -15.31 -1.67
C SER A 69 6.67 -15.74 -0.98
N ASP A 70 6.63 -16.85 -0.25
CA ASP A 70 7.83 -17.50 0.30
C ASP A 70 8.77 -18.00 -0.81
N TYR A 71 8.26 -18.25 -2.04
CA TYR A 71 9.07 -18.54 -3.24
C TYR A 71 9.78 -17.30 -3.80
N GLY A 72 9.45 -16.11 -3.29
CA GLY A 72 10.01 -14.84 -3.75
C GLY A 72 9.34 -14.28 -5.01
N PHE A 73 10.09 -13.44 -5.74
CA PHE A 73 9.62 -12.78 -6.97
C PHE A 73 10.72 -12.74 -8.03
N ASP A 74 10.48 -13.39 -9.16
CA ASP A 74 11.42 -13.45 -10.30
C ASP A 74 11.17 -12.27 -11.26
N GLY A 75 11.46 -11.06 -10.80
CA GLY A 75 11.24 -9.83 -11.55
C GLY A 75 11.93 -8.63 -10.92
N VAL A 76 11.59 -7.45 -11.41
CA VAL A 76 12.08 -6.15 -10.93
C VAL A 76 11.14 -5.60 -9.86
N ILE A 77 11.70 -5.26 -8.71
CA ILE A 77 10.98 -4.56 -7.63
C ILE A 77 11.45 -3.11 -7.62
N VAL A 78 10.58 -2.20 -7.96
CA VAL A 78 10.85 -0.75 -7.94
C VAL A 78 10.48 -0.21 -6.55
N ASN A 79 11.48 0.02 -5.71
CA ASN A 79 11.30 0.60 -4.39
C ASN A 79 11.32 2.13 -4.50
N THR A 80 10.20 2.76 -4.19
CA THR A 80 10.02 4.21 -4.38
C THR A 80 10.58 5.06 -3.24
N SER A 81 11.18 4.46 -2.20
CA SER A 81 11.57 5.16 -0.95
C SER A 81 12.51 6.34 -1.14
N LYS A 82 13.32 6.37 -2.19
CA LYS A 82 14.22 7.49 -2.50
C LYS A 82 13.52 8.67 -3.18
N MET A 83 12.38 8.46 -3.81
CA MET A 83 11.52 9.51 -4.35
C MET A 83 10.61 10.03 -3.23
N ASN A 84 11.14 10.83 -2.31
CA ASN A 84 10.46 11.20 -1.06
C ASN A 84 10.37 12.71 -0.80
N LYS A 85 10.64 13.54 -1.80
CA LYS A 85 10.56 15.01 -1.69
C LYS A 85 9.11 15.45 -1.51
N ILE A 86 8.92 16.47 -0.66
CA ILE A 86 7.65 17.15 -0.42
C ILE A 86 7.88 18.64 -0.64
N GLU A 87 7.04 19.25 -1.46
CA GLU A 87 7.05 20.69 -1.74
C GLU A 87 5.66 21.26 -1.51
N ILE A 88 5.58 22.47 -0.94
CA ILE A 88 4.33 23.17 -0.66
C ILE A 88 4.31 24.50 -1.40
N ARG A 89 3.23 24.77 -2.14
CA ARG A 89 2.98 26.00 -2.88
C ARG A 89 1.56 26.49 -2.58
N GLY A 90 1.44 27.34 -1.55
CA GLY A 90 0.13 27.75 -1.05
C GLY A 90 -0.71 26.56 -0.58
N SER A 91 -1.84 26.31 -1.19
CA SER A 91 -2.71 25.16 -0.86
C SER A 91 -2.35 23.85 -1.60
N LEU A 92 -1.37 23.88 -2.51
CA LEU A 92 -0.91 22.73 -3.27
C LEU A 92 0.29 22.08 -2.57
N ILE A 93 0.17 20.79 -2.26
CA ILE A 93 1.28 19.94 -1.83
C ILE A 93 1.67 19.04 -3.00
N ILE A 94 2.96 19.04 -3.36
CA ILE A 94 3.54 18.14 -4.36
C ILE A 94 4.42 17.15 -3.61
N ALA A 95 4.05 15.89 -3.62
CA ALA A 95 4.78 14.84 -2.93
C ALA A 95 5.21 13.73 -3.90
N GLN A 96 6.48 13.34 -3.86
CA GLN A 96 6.98 12.20 -4.61
C GLN A 96 6.46 10.88 -3.99
N SER A 97 6.28 9.87 -4.83
CA SER A 97 5.53 8.63 -4.51
C SER A 97 6.02 7.86 -3.27
N GLY A 98 7.31 7.94 -2.95
CA GLY A 98 7.91 7.31 -1.76
C GLY A 98 7.82 8.15 -0.49
N ALA A 99 7.34 9.39 -0.55
CA ALA A 99 7.11 10.19 0.65
C ALA A 99 6.12 9.50 1.58
N LEU A 100 6.47 9.36 2.86
CA LEU A 100 5.58 8.77 3.86
C LEU A 100 4.32 9.62 4.01
N LEU A 101 3.16 8.98 3.99
CA LEU A 101 1.88 9.65 4.13
C LEU A 101 1.77 10.45 5.44
N SER A 102 2.37 9.95 6.52
CA SER A 102 2.51 10.67 7.79
C SER A 102 3.31 11.98 7.62
N LYS A 103 4.42 11.95 6.85
CA LYS A 103 5.23 13.15 6.60
C LYS A 103 4.52 14.17 5.72
N VAL A 104 3.74 13.71 4.75
CA VAL A 104 2.88 14.59 3.93
C VAL A 104 1.81 15.25 4.82
N SER A 105 1.17 14.48 5.72
CA SER A 105 0.18 14.99 6.68
C SER A 105 0.80 15.95 7.71
N GLU A 106 2.01 15.65 8.24
CA GLU A 106 2.74 16.55 9.13
C GLU A 106 3.12 17.86 8.42
N SER A 107 3.56 17.79 7.15
CA SER A 107 3.87 18.97 6.35
C SER A 107 2.63 19.83 6.07
N ALA A 108 1.48 19.20 5.82
CA ALA A 108 0.20 19.89 5.68
C ALA A 108 -0.17 20.66 6.95
N GLU A 109 -0.12 19.98 8.11
CA GLU A 109 -0.39 20.55 9.43
C GLU A 109 0.51 21.76 9.73
N TYR A 110 1.83 21.63 9.52
CA TYR A 110 2.80 22.72 9.74
C TYR A 110 2.48 23.97 8.91
N ASN A 111 1.85 23.79 7.74
CA ASN A 111 1.42 24.89 6.85
C ASN A 111 -0.06 25.25 7.00
N CYS A 112 -0.71 24.86 8.12
CA CYS A 112 -2.13 25.14 8.39
C CYS A 112 -3.06 24.67 7.26
N LEU A 113 -2.80 23.51 6.66
CA LEU A 113 -3.59 22.92 5.58
C LEU A 113 -4.35 21.67 6.08
N SER A 114 -5.69 21.75 6.07
CA SER A 114 -6.61 20.68 6.49
C SER A 114 -7.04 19.83 5.30
N GLY A 115 -7.20 18.52 5.54
CA GLY A 115 -7.71 17.54 4.58
C GLY A 115 -7.10 16.15 4.76
N LEU A 116 -5.88 16.05 5.31
CA LEU A 116 -5.18 14.77 5.46
C LEU A 116 -5.25 14.18 6.88
N GLU A 117 -6.01 14.77 7.80
CA GLU A 117 -6.06 14.33 9.20
C GLU A 117 -6.58 12.89 9.34
N PHE A 118 -7.46 12.44 8.43
CA PHE A 118 -7.98 11.07 8.40
C PHE A 118 -6.89 10.02 8.12
N THR A 119 -5.76 10.44 7.56
CA THR A 119 -4.63 9.54 7.24
C THR A 119 -3.79 9.17 8.45
N GLU A 120 -4.04 9.81 9.60
CA GLU A 120 -3.30 9.56 10.84
C GLU A 120 -3.24 8.07 11.17
N GLY A 121 -2.01 7.53 11.27
CA GLY A 121 -1.76 6.12 11.55
C GLY A 121 -1.98 5.17 10.37
N ILE A 122 -2.16 5.66 9.13
CA ILE A 122 -2.10 4.79 7.92
C ILE A 122 -0.62 4.59 7.55
N PRO A 123 -0.09 3.36 7.61
CA PRO A 123 1.30 3.08 7.26
C PRO A 123 1.45 2.96 5.72
N ALA A 124 1.58 4.07 5.04
CA ALA A 124 1.67 4.11 3.57
C ALA A 124 2.68 5.16 3.10
N THR A 125 3.14 5.03 1.85
CA THR A 125 3.68 6.15 1.07
C THR A 125 2.55 6.81 0.30
N ILE A 126 2.74 8.05 -0.16
CA ILE A 126 1.71 8.77 -0.92
C ILE A 126 1.38 8.05 -2.23
N GLY A 127 2.37 7.48 -2.93
CA GLY A 127 2.13 6.70 -4.14
C GLY A 127 1.28 5.46 -3.87
N GLY A 128 1.57 4.71 -2.79
CA GLY A 128 0.76 3.56 -2.37
C GLY A 128 -0.66 3.95 -1.94
N ALA A 129 -0.80 5.09 -1.23
CA ALA A 129 -2.10 5.61 -0.81
C ALA A 129 -2.97 6.01 -2.01
N VAL A 130 -2.39 6.67 -3.02
CA VAL A 130 -3.10 7.06 -4.25
C VAL A 130 -3.44 5.84 -5.10
N CYS A 131 -2.51 4.91 -5.27
CA CYS A 131 -2.73 3.67 -6.00
C CYS A 131 -3.94 2.88 -5.49
N MET A 132 -4.10 2.80 -4.16
CA MET A 132 -5.21 2.09 -3.50
C MET A 132 -6.40 2.99 -3.17
N ASN A 133 -6.39 4.26 -3.57
CA ASN A 133 -7.34 5.25 -3.09
C ASN A 133 -7.60 5.10 -1.58
N ALA A 134 -6.52 5.20 -0.80
CA ALA A 134 -6.56 4.94 0.63
C ALA A 134 -7.57 5.86 1.32
N GLY A 135 -8.40 5.27 2.16
CA GLY A 135 -9.44 6.02 2.86
C GLY A 135 -9.89 5.33 4.13
N CYS A 136 -10.42 6.11 5.04
CA CYS A 136 -11.09 5.66 6.26
C CYS A 136 -12.00 6.77 6.79
N PHE A 137 -12.93 6.40 7.68
CA PHE A 137 -13.83 7.36 8.32
C PHE A 137 -14.60 8.22 7.30
N SER A 138 -15.09 7.59 6.22
CA SER A 138 -15.82 8.23 5.11
C SER A 138 -15.03 9.30 4.35
N LYS A 139 -13.70 9.23 4.38
CA LYS A 139 -12.77 10.06 3.63
C LYS A 139 -11.85 9.21 2.78
N SER A 140 -11.40 9.74 1.64
CA SER A 140 -10.40 9.11 0.77
C SER A 140 -9.40 10.11 0.23
N ILE A 141 -8.22 9.63 -0.15
CA ILE A 141 -7.15 10.50 -0.67
C ILE A 141 -7.56 11.16 -1.99
N SER A 142 -8.39 10.51 -2.80
CA SER A 142 -8.90 11.02 -4.07
C SER A 142 -9.66 12.34 -3.95
N GLU A 143 -10.24 12.65 -2.78
CA GLU A 143 -10.91 13.93 -2.53
C GLU A 143 -9.96 15.13 -2.63
N TYR A 144 -8.66 14.90 -2.48
CA TYR A 144 -7.60 15.92 -2.40
C TYR A 144 -6.62 15.86 -3.57
N VAL A 145 -6.58 14.75 -4.32
CA VAL A 145 -5.70 14.60 -5.49
C VAL A 145 -6.14 15.59 -6.58
N SER A 146 -5.21 16.42 -7.04
CA SER A 146 -5.40 17.29 -8.19
C SER A 146 -4.88 16.64 -9.47
N TYR A 147 -3.66 16.09 -9.40
CA TYR A 147 -3.03 15.38 -10.50
C TYR A 147 -2.07 14.31 -9.98
N VAL A 148 -1.74 13.36 -10.87
CA VAL A 148 -0.75 12.32 -10.64
C VAL A 148 0.21 12.29 -11.83
N ILE A 149 1.52 12.27 -11.56
CA ILE A 149 2.57 12.07 -12.56
C ILE A 149 3.08 10.64 -12.42
N THR A 150 3.09 9.90 -13.52
CA THR A 150 3.68 8.55 -13.62
C THR A 150 4.96 8.56 -14.44
N ASN A 151 5.63 7.41 -14.56
CA ASN A 151 6.74 7.22 -15.48
C ASN A 151 6.34 7.39 -16.97
N LYS A 152 5.04 7.41 -17.31
CA LYS A 152 4.54 7.49 -18.69
C LYS A 152 3.86 8.81 -19.00
N ARG A 153 2.99 9.33 -18.12
CA ARG A 153 2.19 10.53 -18.39
C ARG A 153 1.66 11.21 -17.11
N VAL A 154 0.98 12.32 -17.31
CA VAL A 154 0.24 13.06 -16.27
C VAL A 154 -1.24 12.72 -16.36
N TYR A 155 -1.87 12.52 -15.22
CA TYR A 155 -3.29 12.30 -15.05
C TYR A 155 -3.90 13.43 -14.24
N ASN A 156 -5.02 13.99 -14.69
CA ASN A 156 -5.88 14.78 -13.81
C ASN A 156 -6.66 13.86 -12.88
N ASN A 157 -7.29 14.40 -11.85
CA ASN A 157 -8.09 13.60 -10.91
C ASN A 157 -9.16 12.74 -11.62
N SER A 158 -9.89 13.32 -12.59
CA SER A 158 -10.92 12.63 -13.38
C SER A 158 -10.40 11.42 -14.16
N ASP A 159 -9.13 11.43 -14.53
CA ASP A 159 -8.52 10.40 -15.37
C ASP A 159 -7.97 9.24 -14.52
N CYS A 160 -7.92 9.42 -13.19
CA CYS A 160 -7.40 8.44 -12.25
C CYS A 160 -8.37 7.27 -11.97
N ASP A 161 -9.64 7.35 -12.40
CA ASP A 161 -10.68 6.34 -12.19
C ASP A 161 -10.74 5.84 -10.74
N PHE A 162 -10.79 6.78 -9.80
CA PHE A 162 -10.81 6.47 -8.38
C PHE A 162 -12.13 5.83 -7.96
N GLY A 163 -12.05 4.63 -7.44
CA GLY A 163 -13.15 3.92 -6.80
C GLY A 163 -12.80 3.48 -5.38
N TYR A 164 -13.67 2.67 -4.77
CA TYR A 164 -13.41 2.10 -3.45
C TYR A 164 -12.23 1.11 -3.52
N ARG A 165 -11.09 1.50 -2.95
CA ARG A 165 -9.82 0.75 -2.95
C ARG A 165 -9.27 0.45 -4.35
N THR A 166 -9.55 1.30 -5.32
CA THR A 166 -9.07 1.14 -6.70
C THR A 166 -8.73 2.48 -7.35
N SER A 167 -7.86 2.41 -8.37
CA SER A 167 -7.52 3.47 -9.30
C SER A 167 -6.94 2.85 -10.58
N VAL A 168 -6.66 3.64 -11.61
CA VAL A 168 -5.96 3.17 -12.82
C VAL A 168 -4.53 2.71 -12.55
N PHE A 169 -3.97 3.03 -11.37
CA PHE A 169 -2.59 2.73 -10.97
C PHE A 169 -2.42 1.38 -10.26
N ASP A 170 -3.38 0.49 -10.35
CA ASP A 170 -3.37 -0.80 -9.65
C ASP A 170 -2.29 -1.79 -10.11
N GLY A 171 -1.37 -1.34 -10.97
CA GLY A 171 -0.21 -2.09 -11.46
C GLY A 171 -0.47 -2.88 -12.74
N ARG A 172 -1.72 -2.94 -13.23
CA ARG A 172 -2.06 -3.68 -14.46
C ARG A 172 -1.46 -3.10 -15.74
N ASN A 173 -1.17 -1.79 -15.76
CA ASN A 173 -0.68 -1.09 -16.96
C ASN A 173 0.84 -0.86 -16.95
N GLY A 174 1.58 -1.39 -15.97
CA GLY A 174 3.02 -1.15 -15.81
C GLY A 174 3.38 0.32 -15.60
N GLU A 175 2.41 1.15 -15.18
CA GLU A 175 2.63 2.53 -14.80
C GLU A 175 2.93 2.64 -13.31
N ILE A 176 3.96 3.41 -12.97
CA ILE A 176 4.39 3.66 -11.60
C ILE A 176 4.26 5.15 -11.30
N ILE A 177 3.60 5.46 -10.20
CA ILE A 177 3.44 6.84 -9.74
C ILE A 177 4.81 7.41 -9.36
N TYR A 178 5.16 8.58 -9.93
CA TYR A 178 6.33 9.35 -9.57
C TYR A 178 6.01 10.42 -8.51
N SER A 179 4.98 11.23 -8.75
CA SER A 179 4.57 12.27 -7.81
C SER A 179 3.07 12.55 -7.87
N VAL A 180 2.55 13.16 -6.81
CA VAL A 180 1.14 13.47 -6.62
C VAL A 180 1.00 14.93 -6.20
N GLY A 181 0.12 15.68 -6.85
CA GLY A 181 -0.35 16.99 -6.43
C GLY A 181 -1.63 16.88 -5.62
N LEU A 182 -1.62 17.41 -4.40
CA LEU A 182 -2.78 17.43 -3.49
C LEU A 182 -3.20 18.89 -3.25
N VAL A 183 -4.48 19.21 -3.38
CA VAL A 183 -5.01 20.52 -3.04
C VAL A 183 -5.78 20.41 -1.73
N LEU A 184 -5.30 21.14 -0.72
CA LEU A 184 -5.84 21.17 0.64
C LEU A 184 -6.46 22.54 0.95
N LYS A 185 -7.16 22.63 2.07
CA LYS A 185 -7.83 23.86 2.48
C LYS A 185 -7.12 24.49 3.67
N PRO A 186 -6.87 25.83 3.67
CA PRO A 186 -6.38 26.51 4.87
C PRO A 186 -7.32 26.28 6.06
N SER A 187 -6.75 26.09 7.24
CA SER A 187 -7.50 25.90 8.50
C SER A 187 -6.65 26.35 9.69
N GLU A 188 -7.29 26.57 10.83
CA GLU A 188 -6.59 26.82 12.08
C GLU A 188 -5.88 25.58 12.58
N ILE A 189 -4.70 25.74 13.18
CA ILE A 189 -3.86 24.63 13.62
C ILE A 189 -4.56 23.76 14.66
N ASP A 190 -5.23 24.38 15.64
CA ASP A 190 -5.96 23.68 16.71
C ASP A 190 -7.07 22.78 16.16
N ILE A 191 -7.73 23.20 15.06
CA ILE A 191 -8.75 22.39 14.37
C ILE A 191 -8.12 21.16 13.71
N ILE A 192 -6.96 21.32 13.08
CA ILE A 192 -6.22 20.23 12.42
C ILE A 192 -5.76 19.21 13.48
N GLU A 193 -5.10 19.68 14.55
CA GLU A 193 -4.61 18.84 15.64
C GLU A 193 -5.76 18.09 16.33
N GLY A 194 -6.87 18.78 16.62
CA GLY A 194 -8.05 18.16 17.20
C GLY A 194 -8.63 17.03 16.36
N LYS A 195 -8.69 17.21 15.03
CA LYS A 195 -9.11 16.15 14.10
C LYS A 195 -8.13 14.97 14.07
N LYS A 196 -6.82 15.23 14.00
CA LYS A 196 -5.78 14.18 14.03
C LYS A 196 -5.88 13.34 15.31
N GLU A 197 -5.95 13.99 16.46
CA GLU A 197 -6.06 13.27 17.73
C GLU A 197 -7.33 12.42 17.80
N ARG A 198 -8.47 12.92 17.28
CA ARG A 198 -9.72 12.16 17.16
C ARG A 198 -9.52 10.91 16.31
N PHE A 199 -8.94 11.03 15.10
CA PHE A 199 -8.73 9.90 14.20
C PHE A 199 -7.73 8.89 14.80
N LYS A 200 -6.68 9.36 15.46
CA LYS A 200 -5.71 8.54 16.19
C LYS A 200 -6.39 7.69 17.28
N LYS A 201 -7.27 8.30 18.08
CA LYS A 201 -8.05 7.59 19.11
C LYS A 201 -8.97 6.54 18.48
N LEU A 202 -9.72 6.89 17.44
CA LEU A 202 -10.62 5.97 16.74
C LEU A 202 -9.85 4.75 16.22
N ARG A 203 -8.69 4.96 15.59
CA ARG A 203 -7.84 3.90 15.06
C ARG A 203 -7.27 3.02 16.17
N LYS A 204 -6.70 3.62 17.23
CA LYS A 204 -6.18 2.88 18.38
C LYS A 204 -7.24 1.98 19.02
N ASN A 205 -8.48 2.43 19.06
CA ASN A 205 -9.59 1.67 19.66
C ASN A 205 -10.09 0.53 18.76
N SER A 206 -10.03 0.69 17.42
CA SER A 206 -10.62 -0.27 16.48
C SER A 206 -9.63 -1.25 15.86
N GLN A 207 -8.35 -0.89 15.73
CA GLN A 207 -7.37 -1.70 15.03
C GLN A 207 -6.46 -2.49 15.98
N PRO A 208 -6.07 -3.73 15.62
CA PRO A 208 -5.14 -4.53 16.40
C PRO A 208 -3.70 -4.01 16.24
N HIS A 209 -2.83 -4.43 17.17
CA HIS A 209 -1.39 -4.31 17.05
C HIS A 209 -0.78 -5.60 16.49
N GLY A 210 0.38 -5.50 15.87
CA GLY A 210 1.12 -6.64 15.32
C GLY A 210 1.37 -6.53 13.82
N LYS A 211 2.14 -7.49 13.29
CA LYS A 211 2.47 -7.55 11.87
C LYS A 211 1.23 -7.91 11.06
N SER A 212 0.76 -6.99 10.24
CA SER A 212 -0.43 -7.16 9.38
C SER A 212 -0.37 -6.23 8.19
N CYS A 213 -1.23 -6.42 7.21
CA CYS A 213 -1.39 -5.50 6.07
C CYS A 213 -2.67 -4.66 6.14
N GLY A 214 -3.21 -4.42 7.35
CA GLY A 214 -4.51 -3.77 7.49
C GLY A 214 -5.67 -4.73 7.26
N SER A 215 -6.77 -4.22 6.70
CA SER A 215 -7.93 -5.03 6.30
C SER A 215 -7.56 -5.96 5.15
N VAL A 216 -7.88 -7.24 5.28
CA VAL A 216 -7.58 -8.27 4.27
C VAL A 216 -8.64 -8.30 3.16
N PHE A 217 -9.91 -8.02 3.50
CA PHE A 217 -11.03 -8.11 2.58
C PHE A 217 -11.75 -6.78 2.41
N LEU A 218 -12.28 -6.56 1.21
CA LEU A 218 -13.12 -5.41 0.86
C LEU A 218 -14.47 -5.48 1.58
N ASN A 219 -15.05 -4.29 1.86
CA ASN A 219 -16.46 -4.18 2.21
C ASN A 219 -17.25 -4.00 0.90
N ASP A 220 -17.98 -5.02 0.47
CA ASP A 220 -18.71 -5.05 -0.81
C ASP A 220 -20.18 -5.43 -0.57
N GLY A 221 -20.99 -4.43 -0.23
CA GLY A 221 -22.39 -4.65 0.19
C GLY A 221 -22.54 -5.22 1.61
N TYR A 222 -21.43 -5.48 2.29
CA TYR A 222 -21.33 -6.01 3.66
C TYR A 222 -20.09 -5.46 4.36
N PHE A 223 -20.05 -5.56 5.68
CA PHE A 223 -18.86 -5.26 6.47
C PHE A 223 -18.06 -6.56 6.70
N ALA A 224 -16.96 -6.75 5.97
CA ALA A 224 -16.18 -7.98 6.01
C ALA A 224 -15.81 -8.41 7.44
N GLY A 225 -15.37 -7.47 8.30
CA GLY A 225 -15.07 -7.78 9.69
C GLY A 225 -16.24 -8.34 10.48
N LYS A 226 -17.48 -7.84 10.25
CA LYS A 226 -18.68 -8.36 10.91
C LYS A 226 -19.04 -9.75 10.41
N VAL A 227 -18.94 -9.96 9.11
CA VAL A 227 -19.25 -11.25 8.47
C VAL A 227 -18.29 -12.34 8.96
N ILE A 228 -16.99 -12.03 9.05
CA ILE A 228 -15.97 -12.96 9.56
C ILE A 228 -16.16 -13.23 11.06
N ASP A 229 -16.53 -12.22 11.85
CA ASP A 229 -16.85 -12.36 13.27
C ASP A 229 -18.07 -13.26 13.48
N SER A 230 -19.14 -13.05 12.70
CA SER A 230 -20.36 -13.87 12.75
C SER A 230 -20.12 -15.33 12.32
N ALA A 231 -19.08 -15.61 11.55
CA ALA A 231 -18.63 -16.96 11.23
C ALA A 231 -17.82 -17.63 12.37
N GLY A 232 -17.61 -16.93 13.50
CA GLY A 232 -16.88 -17.45 14.66
C GLY A 232 -15.37 -17.55 14.46
N LEU A 233 -14.79 -16.73 13.55
CA LEU A 233 -13.40 -16.88 13.12
C LEU A 233 -12.39 -15.99 13.86
N LYS A 234 -12.81 -15.10 14.77
CA LYS A 234 -11.86 -14.37 15.61
C LYS A 234 -10.96 -15.32 16.40
N GLY A 235 -9.66 -15.02 16.44
CA GLY A 235 -8.68 -15.85 17.13
C GLY A 235 -8.32 -17.16 16.40
N TYR A 236 -8.91 -17.46 15.24
CA TYR A 236 -8.64 -18.71 14.50
C TYR A 236 -7.22 -18.70 13.91
N PRO A 237 -6.37 -19.70 14.25
CA PRO A 237 -4.99 -19.74 13.80
C PRO A 237 -4.80 -20.73 12.63
N ILE A 238 -3.84 -20.42 11.75
CA ILE A 238 -3.20 -21.40 10.85
C ILE A 238 -1.70 -21.14 10.89
N GLY A 239 -0.92 -22.07 11.38
CA GLY A 239 0.53 -21.91 11.56
C GLY A 239 0.86 -20.66 12.38
N GLY A 240 1.65 -19.74 11.79
CA GLY A 240 2.00 -18.47 12.41
C GLY A 240 1.03 -17.32 12.15
N ALA A 241 -0.07 -17.55 11.42
CA ALA A 241 -1.07 -16.53 11.11
C ALA A 241 -2.34 -16.73 11.97
N MET A 242 -3.00 -15.63 12.37
CA MET A 242 -4.22 -15.68 13.19
C MET A 242 -5.17 -14.55 12.80
N VAL A 243 -6.47 -14.84 12.72
CA VAL A 243 -7.51 -13.81 12.62
C VAL A 243 -7.51 -13.01 13.91
N SER A 244 -7.41 -11.69 13.82
CA SER A 244 -7.34 -10.83 15.00
C SER A 244 -8.59 -10.93 15.86
N GLU A 245 -8.43 -11.09 17.17
CA GLU A 245 -9.52 -11.06 18.14
C GLU A 245 -10.18 -9.68 18.23
N LYS A 246 -9.41 -8.61 17.96
CA LYS A 246 -9.90 -7.23 18.06
C LYS A 246 -10.70 -6.81 16.83
N HIS A 247 -10.25 -7.18 15.63
CA HIS A 247 -10.90 -6.82 14.36
C HIS A 247 -10.78 -7.97 13.37
N ALA A 248 -11.86 -8.68 13.11
CA ALA A 248 -11.85 -9.94 12.35
C ALA A 248 -11.42 -9.80 10.89
N ASN A 249 -11.41 -8.59 10.31
CA ASN A 249 -10.86 -8.34 8.97
C ASN A 249 -9.33 -8.13 8.95
N PHE A 250 -8.64 -8.35 10.08
CA PHE A 250 -7.18 -8.32 10.17
C PHE A 250 -6.63 -9.72 10.44
N ILE A 251 -5.59 -10.08 9.72
CA ILE A 251 -4.80 -11.27 10.02
C ILE A 251 -3.47 -10.78 10.62
N ILE A 252 -3.14 -11.29 11.80
CA ILE A 252 -1.89 -11.00 12.50
C ILE A 252 -0.91 -12.13 12.23
N ASN A 253 0.32 -11.77 11.87
CA ASN A 253 1.39 -12.70 11.65
C ASN A 253 2.39 -12.70 12.80
N SER A 254 2.62 -13.86 13.41
CA SER A 254 3.69 -14.13 14.38
C SER A 254 4.76 -15.08 13.84
N GLY A 255 4.51 -15.66 12.66
CA GLY A 255 5.39 -16.59 11.98
C GLY A 255 6.34 -15.93 10.97
N LYS A 256 6.87 -16.76 10.08
CA LYS A 256 7.77 -16.33 9.00
C LYS A 256 7.25 -16.71 7.60
N SER A 257 6.19 -17.53 7.52
CA SER A 257 5.65 -18.07 6.26
C SER A 257 4.49 -17.25 5.75
N SER A 258 4.54 -16.84 4.50
CA SER A 258 3.40 -16.24 3.79
C SER A 258 2.35 -17.29 3.41
N ALA A 259 2.74 -18.55 3.30
CA ALA A 259 1.83 -19.66 3.03
C ALA A 259 0.79 -19.84 4.16
N ASP A 260 1.17 -19.61 5.42
CA ASP A 260 0.21 -19.67 6.55
C ASP A 260 -0.86 -18.58 6.42
N ILE A 261 -0.44 -17.36 6.07
CA ILE A 261 -1.36 -16.23 5.85
C ILE A 261 -2.30 -16.54 4.68
N TYR A 262 -1.75 -17.02 3.56
CA TYR A 262 -2.51 -17.38 2.38
C TYR A 262 -3.54 -18.48 2.66
N LYS A 263 -3.13 -19.56 3.34
CA LYS A 263 -4.03 -20.63 3.75
C LYS A 263 -5.15 -20.13 4.68
N LEU A 264 -4.83 -19.22 5.61
CA LEU A 264 -5.83 -18.64 6.49
C LEU A 264 -6.82 -17.77 5.72
N ILE A 265 -6.36 -16.97 4.75
CA ILE A 265 -7.24 -16.18 3.87
C ILE A 265 -8.20 -17.11 3.10
N LYS A 266 -7.69 -18.18 2.49
CA LYS A 266 -8.53 -19.18 1.79
C LYS A 266 -9.55 -19.84 2.72
N TYR A 267 -9.11 -20.24 3.91
CA TYR A 267 -9.98 -20.84 4.92
C TYR A 267 -11.12 -19.89 5.34
N VAL A 268 -10.79 -18.63 5.65
CA VAL A 268 -11.77 -17.59 6.01
C VAL A 268 -12.81 -17.41 4.90
N LYS A 269 -12.37 -17.31 3.63
CA LYS A 269 -13.28 -17.18 2.47
C LYS A 269 -14.24 -18.38 2.36
N ASN A 270 -13.71 -19.57 2.47
CA ASN A 270 -14.51 -20.80 2.35
C ASN A 270 -15.52 -20.90 3.50
N LYS A 271 -15.06 -20.65 4.73
CA LYS A 271 -15.91 -20.76 5.92
C LYS A 271 -17.04 -19.72 5.94
N VAL A 272 -16.76 -18.49 5.52
CA VAL A 272 -17.78 -17.45 5.37
C VAL A 272 -18.76 -17.81 4.26
N TYR A 273 -18.29 -18.35 3.14
CA TYR A 273 -19.17 -18.81 2.07
C TYR A 273 -20.09 -19.97 2.52
N GLU A 274 -19.56 -20.98 3.20
CA GLU A 274 -20.32 -22.11 3.73
C GLU A 274 -21.42 -21.68 4.71
N THR A 275 -21.12 -20.72 5.59
CA THR A 275 -22.03 -20.35 6.69
C THR A 275 -23.01 -19.25 6.31
N GLN A 276 -22.67 -18.37 5.35
CA GLN A 276 -23.44 -17.15 5.07
C GLN A 276 -23.70 -16.91 3.58
N ASN A 277 -23.17 -17.77 2.68
CA ASN A 277 -23.26 -17.63 1.22
C ASN A 277 -22.69 -16.29 0.69
N ILE A 278 -21.69 -15.71 1.40
CA ILE A 278 -21.02 -14.46 1.04
C ILE A 278 -19.64 -14.78 0.46
N LYS A 279 -19.35 -14.26 -0.74
CA LYS A 279 -18.03 -14.40 -1.38
C LYS A 279 -17.16 -13.18 -1.02
N LEU A 280 -16.23 -13.37 -0.08
CA LEU A 280 -15.26 -12.34 0.28
C LEU A 280 -14.28 -12.06 -0.86
N LYS A 281 -14.01 -10.76 -1.12
CA LYS A 281 -12.99 -10.30 -2.08
C LYS A 281 -11.80 -9.74 -1.32
N GLU A 282 -10.60 -10.17 -1.68
CA GLU A 282 -9.37 -9.65 -1.06
C GLU A 282 -9.09 -8.19 -1.46
N GLU A 283 -8.61 -7.40 -0.50
CA GLU A 283 -8.07 -6.05 -0.68
C GLU A 283 -6.56 -6.07 -0.86
N LEU A 284 -5.87 -7.00 -0.20
CA LEU A 284 -4.42 -7.14 -0.28
C LEU A 284 -3.98 -7.68 -1.65
N ARG A 285 -2.72 -7.40 -2.01
CA ARG A 285 -2.11 -7.84 -3.27
C ARG A 285 -1.08 -8.92 -3.03
N TYR A 286 -1.16 -9.99 -3.82
CA TYR A 286 -0.20 -11.08 -3.85
C TYR A 286 0.94 -10.76 -4.82
N ILE A 287 2.18 -10.94 -4.38
CA ILE A 287 3.38 -10.77 -5.21
C ILE A 287 4.20 -12.06 -5.18
N GLY A 288 4.44 -12.64 -6.37
CA GLY A 288 5.04 -13.96 -6.53
C GLY A 288 3.99 -15.06 -6.68
N ARG A 289 4.44 -16.32 -6.69
CA ARG A 289 3.60 -17.49 -6.88
C ARG A 289 3.07 -18.00 -5.54
N PHE A 290 1.78 -18.27 -5.45
CA PHE A 290 1.12 -18.95 -4.34
C PHE A 290 0.49 -20.22 -4.88
N ASP A 291 0.85 -21.35 -4.31
CA ASP A 291 0.26 -22.65 -4.68
C ASP A 291 -1.00 -22.88 -3.83
N ASP A 292 -2.04 -23.46 -4.45
CA ASP A 292 -3.31 -23.82 -3.81
C ASP A 292 -3.17 -25.07 -2.94
#